data_c66f33b66dd5bde42bb9d23850d88a35
#
_entry.id   c66f33b66dd5bde42bb9d23850d88a35
#
_cell.length_a   1.000
_cell.length_b   1.000
_cell.length_c   1.000
_cell.angle_alpha   90.00
_cell.angle_beta   90.00
_cell.angle_gamma   90.00
#
_symmetry.space_group_name_H-M   'P 1'
#
loop_
_entity.id
_entity.type
_entity.pdbx_description
1 polymer ?
#
loop_
_entity_poly.entity_id
_entity_poly.type
_entity_poly.pdbx_seq_one_letter_code
_entity_poly.pdbx_strand_id
1 'polypeptide(L)'
;MYRLIMTTSAAGGPDQAAGKDTAAAPSGDRHQAKVGRKRDAARDAVILDAALTVLAERGYEGMTIDMVAAEAGMARATVYRRWVTKADLVLEAVSRMSHSDVGLARLPDTGSLRGDLTAMILPLDDRQQQVRIQAMAGLLSLSKADQRLAEAATGAGIGPWIEASRILMQRAVDRGEYPPADIGTLAEIIPMMCISRAVQRLPITREFSLALIDGVIIPALRGSG
;
A
#
# COMPACT_ATOMS: atom_id res chain seq x y z
N MET A 1 34.93 1.73 -24.65
CA MET A 1 35.77 1.05 -25.66
C MET A 1 34.91 -0.06 -26.26
N TYR A 2 34.81 -0.08 -27.59
CA TYR A 2 34.07 -0.87 -28.57
C TYR A 2 32.68 -0.32 -28.90
N ARG A 3 32.53 0.44 -29.88
CA ARG A 3 32.71 0.56 -31.34
C ARG A 3 31.59 -0.12 -32.14
N LEU A 4 30.77 0.74 -32.65
CA LEU A 4 29.90 0.83 -33.81
C LEU A 4 30.34 -0.04 -35.02
N ILE A 5 29.41 -0.76 -35.69
CA ILE A 5 29.51 -1.02 -37.14
C ILE A 5 28.13 -0.79 -37.76
N MET A 6 28.07 0.23 -38.62
CA MET A 6 27.07 0.38 -39.70
C MET A 6 27.54 -0.40 -40.94
N THR A 7 26.61 -0.97 -41.68
CA THR A 7 26.74 -1.11 -43.14
C THR A 7 25.40 -1.01 -43.85
N THR A 8 25.42 -0.14 -44.84
CA THR A 8 24.41 0.29 -45.79
C THR A 8 24.31 -0.62 -47.00
N SER A 9 23.20 -0.42 -47.77
CA SER A 9 23.03 -0.52 -49.25
C SER A 9 22.13 -1.66 -49.70
N ALA A 10 21.24 -1.57 -50.63
CA ALA A 10 20.58 -0.60 -51.49
C ALA A 10 19.68 -1.39 -52.51
N ALA A 11 18.56 -0.79 -52.84
CA ALA A 11 17.89 -0.74 -54.15
C ALA A 11 17.32 -2.00 -54.86
N GLY A 12 16.04 -1.90 -55.23
CA GLY A 12 15.41 -2.62 -56.32
C GLY A 12 13.88 -2.64 -56.24
N GLY A 13 13.15 -1.73 -56.83
CA GLY A 13 11.75 -1.88 -57.20
C GLY A 13 11.70 -2.15 -58.75
N PRO A 14 10.55 -2.13 -59.43
CA PRO A 14 9.15 -2.18 -59.00
C PRO A 14 8.39 -3.33 -59.75
N ASP A 15 7.14 -3.66 -59.44
CA ASP A 15 6.01 -3.67 -60.36
C ASP A 15 4.68 -4.15 -59.77
N GLN A 16 3.63 -3.52 -60.19
CA GLN A 16 2.20 -3.64 -60.28
C GLN A 16 1.48 -4.97 -59.94
N ALA A 17 0.38 -4.91 -59.22
CA ALA A 17 -1.00 -4.97 -59.75
C ALA A 17 -2.05 -5.23 -58.66
N ALA A 18 -3.04 -4.34 -58.66
CA ALA A 18 -4.44 -4.44 -58.29
C ALA A 18 -5.02 -5.72 -57.68
N GLY A 19 -5.73 -5.52 -56.53
CA GLY A 19 -6.73 -6.45 -56.01
C GLY A 19 -7.48 -5.79 -54.84
N LYS A 20 -8.65 -5.20 -55.16
CA LYS A 20 -9.66 -4.72 -54.20
C LYS A 20 -10.18 -5.96 -53.43
N ASP A 21 -10.18 -5.93 -52.14
CA ASP A 21 -11.30 -6.43 -51.34
C ASP A 21 -11.37 -5.75 -49.99
N THR A 22 -12.47 -5.10 -49.81
CA THR A 22 -12.96 -4.45 -48.60
C THR A 22 -13.38 -5.49 -47.61
N ALA A 23 -12.65 -5.64 -46.50
CA ALA A 23 -13.16 -6.33 -45.33
C ALA A 23 -13.04 -5.40 -44.11
N ALA A 24 -14.18 -4.85 -43.72
CA ALA A 24 -14.36 -4.09 -42.51
C ALA A 24 -13.97 -4.88 -41.29
N ALA A 25 -12.98 -4.44 -40.55
CA ALA A 25 -12.65 -4.98 -39.24
C ALA A 25 -13.69 -4.50 -38.21
N PRO A 26 -14.15 -5.36 -37.29
CA PRO A 26 -15.11 -4.97 -36.25
C PRO A 26 -14.42 -4.12 -35.19
N SER A 27 -14.73 -2.82 -35.17
CA SER A 27 -14.26 -1.83 -34.21
C SER A 27 -15.03 -1.86 -32.87
N GLY A 28 -15.63 -3.01 -32.49
CA GLY A 28 -16.49 -3.13 -31.31
C GLY A 28 -15.84 -3.67 -30.03
N ASP A 29 -14.68 -4.36 -30.12
CA ASP A 29 -14.25 -5.22 -29.02
C ASP A 29 -13.28 -4.57 -28.01
N ARG A 30 -12.54 -3.54 -28.39
CA ARG A 30 -11.57 -2.90 -27.50
C ARG A 30 -12.20 -2.01 -26.41
N HIS A 31 -13.40 -1.48 -26.66
CA HIS A 31 -14.07 -0.60 -25.70
C HIS A 31 -14.80 -1.40 -24.62
N GLN A 32 -15.40 -2.53 -24.97
CA GLN A 32 -16.08 -3.42 -24.02
C GLN A 32 -15.08 -4.14 -23.08
N ALA A 33 -13.92 -4.58 -23.57
CA ALA A 33 -12.86 -5.15 -22.76
C ALA A 33 -12.30 -4.17 -21.72
N LYS A 34 -12.18 -2.88 -22.07
CA LYS A 34 -11.69 -1.82 -21.18
C LYS A 34 -12.71 -1.46 -20.09
N VAL A 35 -14.00 -1.50 -20.39
CA VAL A 35 -15.11 -1.26 -19.44
C VAL A 35 -15.31 -2.43 -18.50
N GLY A 36 -15.22 -3.68 -18.98
CA GLY A 36 -15.29 -4.88 -18.16
C GLY A 36 -14.16 -4.96 -17.14
N ARG A 37 -12.91 -4.72 -17.58
CA ARG A 37 -11.71 -4.72 -16.73
C ARG A 37 -11.74 -3.64 -15.65
N LYS A 38 -12.32 -2.45 -15.95
CA LYS A 38 -12.48 -1.36 -14.98
C LYS A 38 -13.55 -1.64 -13.94
N ARG A 39 -14.67 -2.30 -14.33
CA ARG A 39 -15.74 -2.74 -13.41
C ARG A 39 -15.27 -3.87 -12.50
N ASP A 40 -14.47 -4.80 -13.02
CA ASP A 40 -13.90 -5.87 -12.22
C ASP A 40 -12.92 -5.33 -11.16
N ALA A 41 -12.02 -4.43 -11.53
CA ALA A 41 -11.10 -3.81 -10.59
C ALA A 41 -11.81 -3.00 -9.48
N ALA A 42 -12.93 -2.34 -9.79
CA ALA A 42 -13.73 -1.62 -8.79
C ALA A 42 -14.42 -2.57 -7.81
N ARG A 43 -14.92 -3.72 -8.30
CA ARG A 43 -15.52 -4.76 -7.44
C ARG A 43 -14.48 -5.42 -6.53
N ASP A 44 -13.29 -5.70 -7.07
CA ASP A 44 -12.18 -6.24 -6.28
C ASP A 44 -11.80 -5.29 -5.16
N ALA A 45 -11.76 -4.00 -5.46
CA ALA A 45 -11.52 -2.97 -4.46
C ALA A 45 -12.49 -3.07 -3.28
N VAL A 46 -13.79 -3.16 -3.55
CA VAL A 46 -14.84 -3.27 -2.50
C VAL A 46 -14.66 -4.55 -1.68
N ILE A 47 -14.34 -5.68 -2.33
CA ILE A 47 -14.14 -6.95 -1.63
C ILE A 47 -12.88 -6.91 -0.74
N LEU A 48 -11.79 -6.31 -1.23
CA LEU A 48 -10.55 -6.19 -0.47
C LEU A 48 -10.69 -5.24 0.72
N ASP A 49 -11.43 -4.13 0.57
CA ASP A 49 -11.74 -3.22 1.68
C ASP A 49 -12.63 -3.91 2.73
N ALA A 50 -13.64 -4.68 2.31
CA ALA A 50 -14.46 -5.50 3.20
C ALA A 50 -13.63 -6.59 3.92
N ALA A 51 -12.63 -7.17 3.24
CA ALA A 51 -11.74 -8.15 3.86
C ALA A 51 -10.93 -7.53 5.01
N LEU A 52 -10.42 -6.29 4.84
CA LEU A 52 -9.74 -5.57 5.90
C LEU A 52 -10.67 -5.24 7.08
N THR A 53 -11.92 -4.85 6.81
CA THR A 53 -12.93 -4.59 7.85
C THR A 53 -13.20 -5.85 8.67
N VAL A 54 -13.53 -6.97 8.01
CA VAL A 54 -13.79 -8.25 8.70
C VAL A 54 -12.55 -8.73 9.47
N LEU A 55 -11.36 -8.58 8.89
CA LEU A 55 -10.10 -8.92 9.54
C LEU A 55 -9.87 -8.09 10.81
N ALA A 56 -10.13 -6.78 10.76
CA ALA A 56 -10.00 -5.88 11.91
C ALA A 56 -10.95 -6.24 13.05
N GLU A 57 -12.19 -6.61 12.71
CA GLU A 57 -13.24 -6.92 13.69
C GLU A 57 -13.11 -8.32 14.30
N ARG A 58 -12.81 -9.32 13.49
CA ARG A 58 -12.87 -10.75 13.85
C ARG A 58 -11.49 -11.38 14.03
N GLY A 59 -10.44 -10.72 13.60
CA GLY A 59 -9.12 -11.32 13.46
C GLY A 59 -9.07 -12.37 12.34
N TYR A 60 -7.88 -12.83 11.99
CA TYR A 60 -7.71 -13.79 10.90
C TYR A 60 -8.39 -15.14 11.19
N GLU A 61 -8.29 -15.67 12.39
CA GLU A 61 -8.91 -16.96 12.74
C GLU A 61 -10.44 -16.90 12.69
N GLY A 62 -11.04 -15.80 13.16
CA GLY A 62 -12.49 -15.62 13.22
C GLY A 62 -13.13 -15.20 11.90
N MET A 63 -12.35 -14.76 10.90
CA MET A 63 -12.90 -14.35 9.61
C MET A 63 -13.13 -15.53 8.66
N THR A 64 -14.16 -15.39 7.79
CA THR A 64 -14.44 -16.31 6.68
C THR A 64 -14.64 -15.52 5.39
N ILE A 65 -14.45 -16.19 4.24
CA ILE A 65 -14.73 -15.59 2.91
C ILE A 65 -16.21 -15.21 2.79
N ASP A 66 -17.12 -15.99 3.42
CA ASP A 66 -18.55 -15.71 3.43
C ASP A 66 -18.90 -14.41 4.17
N MET A 67 -18.22 -14.13 5.29
CA MET A 67 -18.35 -12.84 5.99
C MET A 67 -17.90 -11.68 5.13
N VAL A 68 -16.79 -11.84 4.41
CA VAL A 68 -16.30 -10.82 3.48
C VAL A 68 -17.28 -10.59 2.33
N ALA A 69 -17.86 -11.65 1.78
CA ALA A 69 -18.87 -11.52 0.73
C ALA A 69 -20.10 -10.76 1.21
N ALA A 70 -20.56 -11.04 2.44
CA ALA A 70 -21.69 -10.35 3.07
C ALA A 70 -21.36 -8.87 3.32
N GLU A 71 -20.20 -8.56 3.88
CA GLU A 71 -19.74 -7.19 4.14
C GLU A 71 -19.60 -6.38 2.84
N ALA A 72 -19.07 -7.01 1.78
CA ALA A 72 -18.93 -6.39 0.46
C ALA A 72 -20.26 -6.25 -0.30
N GLY A 73 -21.37 -6.81 0.17
CA GLY A 73 -22.65 -6.88 -0.55
C GLY A 73 -22.54 -7.70 -1.85
N MET A 74 -21.68 -8.72 -1.89
CA MET A 74 -21.40 -9.52 -3.07
C MET A 74 -21.84 -10.98 -2.89
N ALA A 75 -22.20 -11.64 -4.01
CA ALA A 75 -22.48 -13.07 -3.99
C ALA A 75 -21.19 -13.85 -3.65
N ARG A 76 -21.29 -14.88 -2.81
CA ARG A 76 -20.18 -15.77 -2.41
C ARG A 76 -19.39 -16.28 -3.62
N ALA A 77 -20.09 -16.73 -4.67
CA ALA A 77 -19.47 -17.23 -5.91
C ALA A 77 -18.57 -16.16 -6.58
N THR A 78 -18.86 -14.88 -6.42
CA THR A 78 -18.06 -13.79 -6.97
C THR A 78 -16.70 -13.71 -6.26
N VAL A 79 -16.68 -13.88 -4.95
CA VAL A 79 -15.46 -13.85 -4.14
C VAL A 79 -14.65 -15.11 -4.37
N TYR A 80 -15.26 -16.30 -4.27
CA TYR A 80 -14.56 -17.58 -4.44
C TYR A 80 -13.97 -17.80 -5.83
N ARG A 81 -14.54 -17.20 -6.87
CA ARG A 81 -13.97 -17.25 -8.22
C ARG A 81 -12.60 -16.58 -8.31
N ARG A 82 -12.30 -15.59 -7.43
CA ARG A 82 -11.05 -14.82 -7.44
C ARG A 82 -10.10 -15.28 -6.37
N TRP A 83 -10.60 -15.54 -5.18
CA TRP A 83 -9.79 -15.96 -4.03
C TRP A 83 -10.28 -17.30 -3.53
N VAL A 84 -9.49 -18.33 -3.78
CA VAL A 84 -9.81 -19.71 -3.39
C VAL A 84 -9.65 -19.89 -1.88
N THR A 85 -8.65 -19.20 -1.29
CA THR A 85 -8.37 -19.29 0.14
C THR A 85 -8.52 -17.94 0.84
N LYS A 86 -8.80 -18.00 2.13
CA LYS A 86 -8.81 -16.84 3.01
C LYS A 86 -7.45 -16.13 3.03
N ALA A 87 -6.36 -16.89 2.97
CA ALA A 87 -5.00 -16.36 2.94
C ALA A 87 -4.76 -15.52 1.68
N ASP A 88 -5.14 -16.02 0.50
CA ASP A 88 -4.95 -15.30 -0.77
C ASP A 88 -5.69 -13.97 -0.77
N LEU A 89 -6.95 -13.98 -0.26
CA LEU A 89 -7.76 -12.77 -0.13
C LEU A 89 -7.10 -11.74 0.78
N VAL A 90 -6.61 -12.16 1.94
CA VAL A 90 -5.98 -11.28 2.92
C VAL A 90 -4.64 -10.75 2.40
N LEU A 91 -3.81 -11.60 1.79
CA LEU A 91 -2.53 -11.19 1.20
C LEU A 91 -2.72 -10.11 0.13
N GLU A 92 -3.73 -10.26 -0.74
CA GLU A 92 -4.02 -9.25 -1.77
C GLU A 92 -4.59 -7.97 -1.16
N ALA A 93 -5.46 -8.07 -0.14
CA ALA A 93 -5.99 -6.90 0.56
C ALA A 93 -4.87 -6.06 1.22
N VAL A 94 -3.92 -6.72 1.88
CA VAL A 94 -2.75 -6.08 2.49
C VAL A 94 -1.83 -5.47 1.45
N SER A 95 -1.52 -6.21 0.38
CA SER A 95 -0.69 -5.70 -0.72
C SER A 95 -1.28 -4.45 -1.35
N ARG A 96 -2.59 -4.44 -1.60
CA ARG A 96 -3.28 -3.28 -2.15
C ARG A 96 -3.23 -2.07 -1.20
N MET A 97 -3.39 -2.30 0.09
CA MET A 97 -3.31 -1.26 1.11
C MET A 97 -1.98 -0.51 1.03
N SER A 98 -0.87 -1.23 0.91
CA SER A 98 0.48 -0.65 0.83
C SER A 98 0.67 0.28 -0.34
N HIS A 99 0.05 -0.05 -1.49
CA HIS A 99 0.19 0.75 -2.70
C HIS A 99 -0.68 2.02 -2.69
N SER A 100 -1.71 2.06 -1.85
CA SER A 100 -2.66 3.18 -1.80
C SER A 100 -2.38 4.19 -0.69
N ASP A 101 -1.78 3.79 0.42
CA ASP A 101 -1.79 4.55 1.65
C ASP A 101 -0.56 5.40 1.91
N VAL A 102 0.61 4.90 1.56
CA VAL A 102 1.85 5.69 1.67
C VAL A 102 2.31 6.02 0.27
N GLY A 103 1.77 7.10 -0.27
CA GLY A 103 2.29 7.67 -1.51
C GLY A 103 3.72 8.18 -1.26
N LEU A 104 4.72 7.28 -1.21
CA LEU A 104 6.13 7.66 -1.04
C LEU A 104 6.57 8.74 -2.04
N ALA A 105 5.91 8.81 -3.20
CA ALA A 105 6.12 9.86 -4.19
C ALA A 105 5.48 11.22 -3.81
N ARG A 106 4.66 11.29 -2.76
CA ARG A 106 3.93 12.50 -2.33
C ARG A 106 3.98 12.69 -0.82
N LEU A 107 5.11 12.37 -0.20
CA LEU A 107 5.28 12.65 1.23
C LEU A 107 5.16 14.16 1.50
N PRO A 108 4.57 14.55 2.64
CA PRO A 108 4.47 15.94 3.03
C PRO A 108 5.82 16.65 3.00
N ASP A 109 5.82 17.93 2.64
CA ASP A 109 6.97 18.82 2.68
C ASP A 109 6.51 20.18 3.20
N THR A 110 6.39 20.27 4.53
CA THR A 110 5.90 21.47 5.24
C THR A 110 7.02 22.41 5.65
N GLY A 111 8.26 22.03 5.35
CA GLY A 111 9.45 22.77 5.75
C GLY A 111 9.99 22.41 7.14
N SER A 112 9.36 21.49 7.86
CA SER A 112 9.85 20.99 9.16
C SER A 112 9.48 19.52 9.37
N LEU A 113 10.34 18.78 10.06
CA LEU A 113 10.05 17.36 10.39
C LEU A 113 8.78 17.22 11.20
N ARG A 114 8.58 18.11 12.17
CA ARG A 114 7.35 18.09 12.98
C ARG A 114 6.10 18.25 12.13
N GLY A 115 6.12 19.19 11.20
CA GLY A 115 5.03 19.42 10.26
C GLY A 115 4.82 18.23 9.33
N ASP A 116 5.88 17.69 8.77
CA ASP A 116 5.87 16.57 7.84
C ASP A 116 5.30 15.30 8.51
N LEU A 117 5.81 14.91 9.68
CA LEU A 117 5.29 13.77 10.44
C LEU A 117 3.83 13.98 10.86
N THR A 118 3.48 15.20 11.31
CA THR A 118 2.11 15.52 11.67
C THR A 118 1.17 15.37 10.47
N ALA A 119 1.52 15.91 9.33
CA ALA A 119 0.71 15.82 8.11
C ALA A 119 0.62 14.39 7.56
N MET A 120 1.66 13.56 7.74
CA MET A 120 1.65 12.14 7.36
C MET A 120 0.73 11.31 8.25
N ILE A 121 0.74 11.57 9.57
CA ILE A 121 0.05 10.73 10.54
C ILE A 121 -1.41 11.17 10.73
N LEU A 122 -1.70 12.46 10.56
CA LEU A 122 -3.02 13.01 10.82
C LEU A 122 -3.84 13.15 9.53
N PRO A 123 -4.42 12.04 9.10
CA PRO A 123 -5.86 11.84 9.08
C PRO A 123 -6.28 10.61 9.90
N LEU A 124 -5.89 10.55 11.20
CA LEU A 124 -6.25 9.43 12.10
C LEU A 124 -7.76 9.38 12.43
N ASP A 125 -8.52 10.40 12.08
CA ASP A 125 -9.98 10.42 12.21
C ASP A 125 -10.66 9.63 11.08
N ASP A 126 -9.91 9.15 10.09
CA ASP A 126 -10.43 8.29 9.05
C ASP A 126 -10.64 6.87 9.60
N ARG A 127 -11.91 6.45 9.66
CA ARG A 127 -12.31 5.09 10.04
C ARG A 127 -11.55 4.02 9.23
N GLN A 128 -11.25 4.29 7.96
CA GLN A 128 -10.49 3.37 7.12
C GLN A 128 -9.07 3.17 7.64
N GLN A 129 -8.41 4.24 8.05
CA GLN A 129 -7.06 4.18 8.63
C GLN A 129 -7.04 3.34 9.91
N GLN A 130 -8.02 3.53 10.81
CA GLN A 130 -8.13 2.73 12.03
C GLN A 130 -8.37 1.24 11.72
N VAL A 131 -9.25 0.93 10.77
CA VAL A 131 -9.49 -0.45 10.31
C VAL A 131 -8.20 -1.09 9.79
N ARG A 132 -7.41 -0.37 9.01
CA ARG A 132 -6.15 -0.86 8.43
C ARG A 132 -5.10 -1.16 9.51
N ILE A 133 -4.92 -0.26 10.47
CA ILE A 133 -3.99 -0.49 11.60
C ILE A 133 -4.45 -1.70 12.43
N GLN A 134 -5.75 -1.84 12.69
CA GLN A 134 -6.32 -2.98 13.42
C GLN A 134 -6.12 -4.29 12.64
N ALA A 135 -6.34 -4.28 11.33
CA ALA A 135 -6.11 -5.45 10.47
C ALA A 135 -4.64 -5.89 10.52
N MET A 136 -3.69 -4.94 10.45
CA MET A 136 -2.25 -5.23 10.56
C MET A 136 -1.88 -5.79 11.92
N ALA A 137 -2.41 -5.22 13.00
CA ALA A 137 -2.20 -5.73 14.35
C ALA A 137 -2.70 -7.18 14.50
N GLY A 138 -3.85 -7.50 13.91
CA GLY A 138 -4.41 -8.86 13.87
C GLY A 138 -3.51 -9.85 13.14
N LEU A 139 -2.91 -9.46 12.01
CA LEU A 139 -1.99 -10.31 11.24
C LEU A 139 -0.65 -10.53 11.93
N LEU A 140 -0.08 -9.51 12.55
CA LEU A 140 1.17 -9.65 13.30
C LEU A 140 1.03 -10.57 14.51
N SER A 141 -0.15 -10.62 15.11
CA SER A 141 -0.45 -11.54 16.21
C SER A 141 -0.45 -13.02 15.76
N LEU A 142 -0.58 -13.28 14.45
CA LEU A 142 -0.59 -14.64 13.86
C LEU A 142 0.79 -15.12 13.40
N SER A 143 1.84 -14.35 13.58
CA SER A 143 3.19 -14.58 13.01
C SER A 143 3.77 -15.97 13.25
N LYS A 144 3.25 -16.72 14.25
CA LYS A 144 3.64 -18.11 14.55
C LYS A 144 2.87 -19.14 13.74
N ALA A 145 1.69 -18.80 13.18
CA ALA A 145 0.80 -19.77 12.53
C ALA A 145 0.93 -19.76 10.99
N ASP A 146 1.17 -18.60 10.36
CA ASP A 146 1.40 -18.47 8.92
C ASP A 146 2.45 -17.39 8.64
N GLN A 147 3.66 -17.83 8.33
CA GLN A 147 4.79 -16.95 8.05
C GLN A 147 4.56 -16.02 6.87
N ARG A 148 3.83 -16.46 5.83
CA ARG A 148 3.54 -15.62 4.65
C ARG A 148 2.65 -14.43 5.00
N LEU A 149 1.67 -14.63 5.88
CA LEU A 149 0.79 -13.55 6.35
C LEU A 149 1.56 -12.55 7.24
N ALA A 150 2.48 -13.06 8.08
CA ALA A 150 3.33 -12.22 8.90
C ALA A 150 4.30 -11.37 8.06
N GLU A 151 4.93 -11.98 7.06
CA GLU A 151 5.84 -11.30 6.13
C GLU A 151 5.07 -10.24 5.31
N ALA A 152 3.85 -10.56 4.84
CA ALA A 152 3.00 -9.60 4.13
C ALA A 152 2.58 -8.44 5.04
N ALA A 153 2.19 -8.71 6.29
CA ALA A 153 1.84 -7.66 7.26
C ALA A 153 3.04 -6.74 7.55
N THR A 154 4.24 -7.30 7.68
CA THR A 154 5.45 -6.52 7.91
C THR A 154 5.89 -5.77 6.65
N GLY A 155 6.09 -6.48 5.54
CA GLY A 155 6.65 -5.91 4.31
C GLY A 155 5.68 -4.97 3.60
N ALA A 156 4.44 -5.42 3.38
CA ALA A 156 3.46 -4.65 2.64
C ALA A 156 2.59 -3.76 3.55
N GLY A 157 2.43 -4.07 4.82
CA GLY A 157 1.61 -3.31 5.76
C GLY A 157 2.39 -2.19 6.45
N ILE A 158 3.40 -2.52 7.23
CA ILE A 158 4.13 -1.58 8.10
C ILE A 158 5.35 -0.97 7.41
N GLY A 159 6.05 -1.76 6.59
CA GLY A 159 7.29 -1.36 5.94
C GLY A 159 7.21 -0.01 5.22
N PRO A 160 6.18 0.26 4.40
CA PRO A 160 6.01 1.56 3.74
C PRO A 160 5.91 2.74 4.70
N TRP A 161 5.31 2.57 5.89
CA TRP A 161 5.22 3.62 6.92
C TRP A 161 6.55 3.88 7.60
N ILE A 162 7.33 2.82 7.86
CA ILE A 162 8.69 2.95 8.37
C ILE A 162 9.56 3.67 7.35
N GLU A 163 9.49 3.30 6.08
CA GLU A 163 10.24 3.94 5.01
C GLU A 163 9.85 5.41 4.82
N ALA A 164 8.55 5.73 4.88
CA ALA A 164 8.07 7.10 4.85
C ALA A 164 8.64 7.94 6.01
N SER A 165 8.60 7.40 7.23
CA SER A 165 9.17 8.05 8.40
C SER A 165 10.68 8.27 8.24
N ARG A 166 11.40 7.27 7.71
CA ARG A 166 12.84 7.34 7.44
C ARG A 166 13.17 8.46 6.43
N ILE A 167 12.42 8.52 5.33
CA ILE A 167 12.61 9.56 4.30
C ILE A 167 12.37 10.96 4.88
N LEU A 168 11.33 11.16 5.68
CA LEU A 168 11.03 12.46 6.29
C LEU A 168 12.12 12.89 7.29
N MET A 169 12.62 11.95 8.12
CA MET A 169 13.70 12.21 9.06
C MET A 169 15.02 12.52 8.32
N GLN A 170 15.36 11.74 7.27
CA GLN A 170 16.54 11.99 6.47
C GLN A 170 16.49 13.37 5.81
N ARG A 171 15.34 13.73 5.25
CA ARG A 171 15.12 15.06 4.66
C ARG A 171 15.36 16.19 5.68
N ALA A 172 14.95 16.00 6.92
CA ALA A 172 15.17 16.99 7.98
C ALA A 172 16.67 17.13 8.36
N VAL A 173 17.39 16.01 8.40
CA VAL A 173 18.86 16.01 8.57
C VAL A 173 19.54 16.71 7.39
N ASP A 174 19.15 16.40 6.15
CA ASP A 174 19.72 16.99 4.94
C ASP A 174 19.46 18.51 4.87
N ARG A 175 18.34 18.98 5.42
CA ARG A 175 18.04 20.42 5.58
C ARG A 175 18.84 21.11 6.70
N GLY A 176 19.57 20.35 7.50
CA GLY A 176 20.29 20.89 8.67
C GLY A 176 19.37 21.20 9.86
N GLU A 177 18.13 20.71 9.89
CA GLU A 177 17.19 20.91 11.00
C GLU A 177 17.63 20.12 12.26
N TYR A 178 18.29 18.98 12.03
CA TYR A 178 18.86 18.11 13.07
C TYR A 178 20.27 17.65 12.67
N PRO A 179 21.14 17.33 13.65
CA PRO A 179 22.43 16.73 13.38
C PRO A 179 22.27 15.34 12.73
N PRO A 180 23.34 14.81 12.07
CA PRO A 180 23.35 13.42 11.64
C PRO A 180 23.03 12.48 12.80
N ALA A 181 22.08 11.57 12.61
CA ALA A 181 21.59 10.64 13.63
C ALA A 181 21.33 9.27 13.03
N ASP A 182 21.33 8.22 13.85
CA ASP A 182 20.79 6.91 13.45
C ASP A 182 19.26 6.97 13.42
N ILE A 183 18.74 7.30 12.25
CA ILE A 183 17.31 7.43 12.00
C ILE A 183 16.63 6.07 11.77
N GLY A 184 17.37 4.98 11.62
CA GLY A 184 16.80 3.66 11.33
C GLY A 184 15.83 3.23 12.40
N THR A 185 16.29 3.16 13.65
CA THR A 185 15.47 2.81 14.81
C THR A 185 14.37 3.84 15.08
N LEU A 186 14.66 5.13 14.94
CA LEU A 186 13.67 6.19 15.18
C LEU A 186 12.49 6.14 14.20
N ALA A 187 12.74 5.75 12.95
CA ALA A 187 11.70 5.62 11.94
C ALA A 187 10.67 4.52 12.25
N GLU A 188 11.04 3.52 13.02
CA GLU A 188 10.16 2.43 13.43
C GLU A 188 9.20 2.81 14.57
N ILE A 189 9.56 3.82 15.39
CA ILE A 189 8.86 4.11 16.66
C ILE A 189 7.37 4.40 16.43
N ILE A 190 7.03 5.33 15.55
CA ILE A 190 5.62 5.71 15.34
C ILE A 190 4.80 4.55 14.80
N PRO A 191 5.19 3.89 13.68
CA PRO A 191 4.43 2.75 13.16
C PRO A 191 4.26 1.63 14.18
N MET A 192 5.33 1.24 14.89
CA MET A 192 5.29 0.16 15.87
C MET A 192 4.46 0.50 17.09
N MET A 193 4.50 1.75 17.56
CA MET A 193 3.66 2.19 18.67
C MET A 193 2.17 2.25 18.30
N CYS A 194 1.83 2.61 17.06
CA CYS A 194 0.47 2.52 16.56
C CYS A 194 -0.02 1.06 16.53
N ILE A 195 0.78 0.13 16.04
CA ILE A 195 0.48 -1.31 16.06
C ILE A 195 0.32 -1.82 17.49
N SER A 196 1.24 -1.46 18.39
CA SER A 196 1.15 -1.87 19.81
C SER A 196 -0.17 -1.44 20.45
N ARG A 197 -0.63 -0.20 20.20
CA ARG A 197 -1.94 0.25 20.67
C ARG A 197 -3.09 -0.51 20.02
N ALA A 198 -3.01 -0.78 18.73
CA ALA A 198 -4.03 -1.55 18.02
C ALA A 198 -4.16 -2.98 18.56
N VAL A 199 -3.05 -3.66 18.85
CA VAL A 199 -3.05 -4.99 19.51
C VAL A 199 -3.75 -4.92 20.86
N GLN A 200 -3.52 -3.86 21.63
CA GLN A 200 -4.15 -3.62 22.93
C GLN A 200 -5.58 -3.06 22.83
N ARG A 201 -6.11 -2.85 21.62
CA ARG A 201 -7.41 -2.21 21.35
C ARG A 201 -7.55 -0.83 21.98
N LEU A 202 -6.42 -0.11 22.12
CA LEU A 202 -6.38 1.26 22.60
C LEU A 202 -6.56 2.24 21.42
N PRO A 203 -7.22 3.39 21.63
CA PRO A 203 -7.41 4.36 20.56
C PRO A 203 -6.07 5.01 20.17
N ILE A 204 -5.86 5.19 18.87
CA ILE A 204 -4.74 5.98 18.33
C ILE A 204 -5.28 7.40 18.15
N THR A 205 -5.01 8.25 19.14
CA THR A 205 -5.51 9.64 19.13
C THR A 205 -4.47 10.60 18.56
N ARG A 206 -4.92 11.79 18.21
CA ARG A 206 -4.05 12.90 17.80
C ARG A 206 -3.03 13.23 18.88
N GLU A 207 -3.47 13.31 20.14
CA GLU A 207 -2.63 13.61 21.30
C GLU A 207 -1.52 12.57 21.46
N PHE A 208 -1.86 11.29 21.31
CA PHE A 208 -0.88 10.20 21.36
C PHE A 208 0.18 10.35 20.25
N SER A 209 -0.23 10.62 19.03
CA SER A 209 0.69 10.79 17.90
C SER A 209 1.59 12.01 18.06
N LEU A 210 1.04 13.14 18.52
CA LEU A 210 1.84 14.33 18.81
C LEU A 210 2.79 14.11 19.98
N ALA A 211 2.38 13.36 21.01
CA ALA A 211 3.26 13.00 22.13
C ALA A 211 4.47 12.16 21.68
N LEU A 212 4.30 11.26 20.72
CA LEU A 212 5.42 10.51 20.12
C LEU A 212 6.35 11.44 19.33
N ILE A 213 5.81 12.34 18.52
CA ILE A 213 6.61 13.29 17.73
C ILE A 213 7.39 14.21 18.66
N ASP A 214 6.69 14.93 19.53
CA ASP A 214 7.24 16.00 20.34
C ASP A 214 8.04 15.48 21.57
N GLY A 215 7.62 14.36 22.16
CA GLY A 215 8.21 13.78 23.36
C GLY A 215 9.27 12.72 23.12
N VAL A 216 9.33 12.12 21.94
CA VAL A 216 10.27 11.01 21.64
C VAL A 216 11.14 11.34 20.43
N ILE A 217 10.54 11.52 19.26
CA ILE A 217 11.29 11.61 17.99
C ILE A 217 12.15 12.87 17.95
N ILE A 218 11.55 14.04 18.17
CA ILE A 218 12.26 15.33 18.12
C ILE A 218 13.37 15.44 19.17
N PRO A 219 13.12 15.08 20.46
CA PRO A 219 14.18 15.08 21.46
C PRO A 219 15.32 14.11 21.15
N ALA A 220 15.02 12.90 20.66
CA ALA A 220 16.02 11.92 20.30
C ALA A 220 16.94 12.42 19.17
N LEU A 221 16.38 13.07 18.14
CA LEU A 221 17.16 13.66 17.05
C LEU A 221 18.03 14.83 17.50
N ARG A 222 17.60 15.62 18.49
CA ARG A 222 18.38 16.73 19.07
C ARG A 222 19.52 16.27 19.97
N GLY A 223 19.33 15.14 20.66
CA GLY A 223 20.29 14.59 21.60
C GLY A 223 21.35 13.67 20.98
N SER A 224 21.31 13.44 19.67
CA SER A 224 22.21 12.54 18.94
C SER A 224 23.52 13.23 18.52
N GLY A 225 23.86 14.42 19.06
CA GLY A 225 25.09 15.18 18.80
C GLY A 225 26.09 15.08 19.93
#